data_996ff466eb8ab1ea41e8757aeeacc92a
#
_entry.id   996ff466eb8ab1ea41e8757aeeacc92a
#
_cell.length_a   1.000
_cell.length_b   1.000
_cell.length_c   1.000
_cell.angle_alpha   90.00
_cell.angle_beta   90.00
_cell.angle_gamma   90.00
#
_symmetry.space_group_name_H-M   'P 1'
#
loop_
_entity.id
_entity.type
_entity.pdbx_description
1 polymer ?
#
loop_
_entity_poly.entity_id
_entity_poly.type
_entity_poly.pdbx_seq_one_letter_code
_entity_poly.pdbx_strand_id
1 'polypeptide(L)'
;MHKEIEESTNLQLDFSKLEKIQNNLKLTEVIPVAVQNSETKEVLLIAYVNKEALDYSIKNRIATFWSTSRNELWVKGKTSGDYLELIEIRVNCEQNSLLYLVKPKKGVCHTQDKDGNTRRTCFYRKINLLKKELKFI
;
A
#
# COMPACT_ATOMS: atom_id res chain seq x y z
N MET A 1 7.93 10.04 -14.24
CA MET A 1 8.11 8.72 -14.72
C MET A 1 6.83 7.89 -14.72
N HIS A 2 6.22 7.68 -13.60
CA HIS A 2 4.91 7.06 -13.52
C HIS A 2 3.79 8.08 -13.40
N LYS A 3 4.12 9.33 -13.72
CA LYS A 3 3.21 10.46 -13.48
C LYS A 3 1.90 10.34 -14.24
N GLU A 4 1.95 9.82 -15.47
CA GLU A 4 0.71 9.61 -16.22
C GLU A 4 -0.18 8.58 -15.56
N ILE A 5 0.37 7.45 -15.13
CA ILE A 5 -0.41 6.42 -14.42
C ILE A 5 -0.97 6.98 -13.13
N GLU A 6 -0.20 7.78 -12.42
CA GLU A 6 -0.57 8.29 -11.10
C GLU A 6 -1.51 9.48 -11.14
N GLU A 7 -1.41 10.32 -12.16
CA GLU A 7 -2.10 11.61 -12.18
C GLU A 7 -3.14 11.77 -13.29
N SER A 8 -3.20 10.84 -14.25
CA SER A 8 -4.13 10.97 -15.37
C SER A 8 -5.50 10.41 -15.03
N THR A 9 -6.45 10.68 -15.94
CA THR A 9 -7.79 10.09 -15.88
C THR A 9 -7.95 8.92 -16.85
N ASN A 10 -6.86 8.52 -17.51
CA ASN A 10 -6.87 7.35 -18.40
C ASN A 10 -6.80 6.08 -17.56
N LEU A 11 -7.72 5.16 -17.80
CA LEU A 11 -7.74 3.89 -17.09
C LEU A 11 -6.70 2.94 -17.70
N GLN A 12 -5.67 2.58 -16.93
CA GLN A 12 -4.55 1.75 -17.39
C GLN A 12 -4.21 0.71 -16.34
N LEU A 13 -5.09 -0.27 -16.15
CA LEU A 13 -4.88 -1.29 -15.13
C LEU A 13 -3.70 -2.19 -15.49
N ASP A 14 -2.90 -2.53 -14.48
CA ASP A 14 -1.76 -3.43 -14.66
C ASP A 14 -2.14 -4.85 -14.22
N PHE A 15 -2.49 -5.70 -15.19
CA PHE A 15 -2.85 -7.09 -14.91
C PHE A 15 -1.64 -8.01 -14.79
N SER A 16 -0.42 -7.46 -14.91
CA SER A 16 0.82 -8.26 -14.86
C SER A 16 1.47 -8.28 -13.48
N LYS A 17 0.80 -7.72 -12.46
CA LYS A 17 1.42 -7.56 -11.15
C LYS A 17 1.88 -8.88 -10.52
N LEU A 18 1.04 -9.91 -10.54
CA LEU A 18 1.40 -11.21 -9.95
C LEU A 18 2.55 -11.88 -10.69
N GLU A 19 2.59 -11.76 -12.01
CA GLU A 19 3.69 -12.27 -12.81
C GLU A 19 5.00 -11.58 -12.44
N LYS A 20 4.97 -10.26 -12.27
CA LYS A 20 6.15 -9.49 -11.85
C LYS A 20 6.64 -9.92 -10.49
N ILE A 21 5.73 -10.15 -9.56
CA ILE A 21 6.07 -10.63 -8.21
C ILE A 21 6.72 -12.00 -8.31
N GLN A 22 6.12 -12.92 -9.04
CA GLN A 22 6.63 -14.27 -9.21
C GLN A 22 8.04 -14.28 -9.82
N ASN A 23 8.30 -13.43 -10.79
CA ASN A 23 9.59 -13.35 -11.46
C ASN A 23 10.66 -12.75 -10.54
N ASN A 24 10.30 -11.80 -9.68
CA ASN A 24 11.25 -11.10 -8.82
C ASN A 24 11.49 -11.80 -7.48
N LEU A 25 10.54 -12.59 -7.00
CA LEU A 25 10.56 -13.18 -5.66
C LEU A 25 10.74 -14.69 -5.68
N LYS A 26 11.78 -15.17 -6.34
CA LYS A 26 12.01 -16.62 -6.51
C LYS A 26 12.07 -17.39 -5.21
N LEU A 27 12.58 -16.76 -4.15
CA LEU A 27 12.81 -17.43 -2.87
C LEU A 27 12.04 -16.78 -1.71
N THR A 28 11.29 -15.72 -1.99
CA THR A 28 10.58 -15.00 -0.94
C THR A 28 9.08 -15.14 -1.14
N GLU A 29 8.42 -15.74 -0.17
CA GLU A 29 6.98 -15.88 -0.17
C GLU A 29 6.34 -14.66 0.45
N VAL A 30 5.36 -14.08 -0.22
CA VAL A 30 4.65 -12.90 0.26
C VAL A 30 3.16 -13.17 0.29
N ILE A 31 2.47 -12.46 1.19
CA ILE A 31 1.01 -12.43 1.24
C ILE A 31 0.56 -10.96 1.20
N PRO A 32 -0.63 -10.69 0.69
CA PRO A 32 -1.13 -9.31 0.64
C PRO A 32 -1.55 -8.82 2.02
N VAL A 33 -1.44 -7.51 2.20
CA VAL A 33 -1.91 -6.84 3.40
C VAL A 33 -2.71 -5.61 3.00
N ALA A 34 -3.93 -5.50 3.50
CA ALA A 34 -4.72 -4.28 3.39
C ALA A 34 -4.40 -3.40 4.59
N VAL A 35 -4.21 -2.11 4.36
CA VAL A 35 -3.88 -1.15 5.41
C VAL A 35 -5.03 -0.17 5.55
N GLN A 36 -5.57 -0.07 6.76
CA GLN A 36 -6.76 0.71 7.07
C GLN A 36 -6.49 1.66 8.23
N ASN A 37 -7.01 2.87 8.15
CA ASN A 37 -6.96 3.81 9.26
C ASN A 37 -7.80 3.26 10.40
N SER A 38 -7.19 3.11 11.58
CA SER A 38 -7.85 2.50 12.74
C SER A 38 -9.03 3.33 13.26
N GLU A 39 -9.00 4.64 13.05
CA GLU A 39 -10.04 5.55 13.53
C GLU A 39 -11.13 5.78 12.49
N THR A 40 -10.76 6.18 11.28
CA THR A 40 -11.72 6.52 10.24
C THR A 40 -12.24 5.32 9.45
N LYS A 41 -11.53 4.19 9.54
CA LYS A 41 -11.82 2.98 8.76
C LYS A 41 -11.56 3.14 7.26
N GLU A 42 -10.94 4.25 6.87
CA GLU A 42 -10.57 4.44 5.47
C GLU A 42 -9.50 3.44 5.07
N VAL A 43 -9.66 2.82 3.89
CA VAL A 43 -8.63 1.95 3.33
C VAL A 43 -7.55 2.83 2.72
N LEU A 44 -6.30 2.61 3.11
CA LEU A 44 -5.20 3.49 2.76
C LEU A 44 -4.35 2.96 1.62
N LEU A 45 -4.01 1.69 1.65
CA LEU A 45 -3.22 1.05 0.61
C LEU A 45 -3.30 -0.47 0.73
N ILE A 46 -2.84 -1.13 -0.31
CA ILE A 46 -2.63 -2.58 -0.29
C ILE A 46 -1.17 -2.81 -0.65
N ALA A 47 -0.50 -3.65 0.14
CA ALA A 47 0.90 -3.96 -0.04
C ALA A 47 1.12 -5.45 0.18
N TYR A 48 2.38 -5.86 0.27
CA TYR A 48 2.74 -7.25 0.50
C TYR A 48 3.71 -7.35 1.66
N VAL A 49 3.64 -8.46 2.37
CA VAL A 49 4.57 -8.74 3.46
C VAL A 49 5.10 -10.16 3.31
N ASN A 50 6.35 -10.35 3.70
CA ASN A 50 6.90 -11.67 3.95
C ASN A 50 7.06 -11.81 5.47
N LYS A 51 7.62 -12.93 5.91
CA LYS A 51 7.80 -13.16 7.35
C LYS A 51 8.69 -12.10 7.99
N GLU A 52 9.75 -11.69 7.31
CA GLU A 52 10.66 -10.66 7.83
C GLU A 52 9.93 -9.31 8.05
N ALA A 53 9.15 -8.88 7.07
CA ALA A 53 8.40 -7.62 7.16
C ALA A 53 7.35 -7.68 8.27
N LEU A 54 6.67 -8.81 8.41
CA LEU A 54 5.68 -8.98 9.46
C LEU A 54 6.34 -8.96 10.84
N ASP A 55 7.43 -9.69 11.02
CA ASP A 55 8.14 -9.72 12.29
C ASP A 55 8.67 -8.34 12.67
N TYR A 56 9.19 -7.60 11.69
CA TYR A 56 9.66 -6.23 11.91
C TYR A 56 8.51 -5.32 12.34
N SER A 57 7.36 -5.45 11.68
CA SER A 57 6.17 -4.65 12.02
C SER A 57 5.71 -4.90 13.44
N ILE A 58 5.67 -6.15 13.84
CA ILE A 58 5.25 -6.55 15.20
C ILE A 58 6.23 -6.02 16.24
N LYS A 59 7.52 -6.19 15.98
CA LYS A 59 8.57 -5.78 16.92
C LYS A 59 8.59 -4.27 17.11
N ASN A 60 8.49 -3.51 16.03
CA ASN A 60 8.68 -2.06 16.07
C ASN A 60 7.38 -1.27 16.13
N ARG A 61 6.22 -1.94 16.00
CA ARG A 61 4.91 -1.30 16.01
C ARG A 61 4.76 -0.25 14.91
N ILE A 62 5.39 -0.50 13.77
CA ILE A 62 5.36 0.36 12.60
C ILE A 62 5.06 -0.52 11.40
N ALA A 63 4.08 -0.12 10.58
CA ALA A 63 3.73 -0.88 9.39
C ALA A 63 4.93 -0.97 8.44
N THR A 64 5.37 -2.18 8.18
CA THR A 64 6.53 -2.46 7.34
C THR A 64 6.13 -3.50 6.32
N PHE A 65 6.63 -3.36 5.12
CA PHE A 65 6.23 -4.17 3.98
C PHE A 65 7.42 -4.76 3.27
N TRP A 66 7.15 -5.70 2.37
CA TRP A 66 8.17 -6.17 1.45
C TRP A 66 7.95 -5.51 0.09
N SER A 67 8.95 -4.78 -0.38
CA SER A 67 8.88 -4.14 -1.70
C SER A 67 9.04 -5.22 -2.76
N THR A 68 7.97 -5.53 -3.47
CA THR A 68 7.98 -6.55 -4.52
C THR A 68 8.73 -6.09 -5.77
N SER A 69 8.81 -4.78 -6.00
CA SER A 69 9.55 -4.23 -7.13
C SER A 69 11.05 -4.19 -6.90
N ARG A 70 11.47 -3.94 -5.65
CA ARG A 70 12.90 -3.86 -5.30
C ARG A 70 13.40 -5.10 -4.58
N ASN A 71 12.48 -6.02 -4.24
CA ASN A 71 12.79 -7.25 -3.52
C ASN A 71 13.56 -6.99 -2.22
N GLU A 72 13.05 -6.06 -1.42
CA GLU A 72 13.68 -5.68 -0.15
C GLU A 72 12.65 -5.19 0.87
N LEU A 73 13.07 -5.13 2.12
CA LEU A 73 12.26 -4.60 3.21
C LEU A 73 11.98 -3.12 2.98
N TRP A 74 10.74 -2.71 3.19
CA TRP A 74 10.33 -1.32 3.03
C TRP A 74 9.61 -0.84 4.27
N VAL A 75 10.28 0.02 5.05
CA VAL A 75 9.70 0.68 6.21
C VAL A 75 9.04 1.98 5.72
N LYS A 76 7.71 1.98 5.68
CA LYS A 76 6.94 3.15 5.25
C LYS A 76 7.26 4.34 6.15
N GLY A 77 7.72 5.44 5.55
CA GLY A 77 8.04 6.66 6.29
C GLY A 77 9.45 6.75 6.82
N LYS A 78 10.30 5.78 6.53
CA LYS A 78 11.68 5.79 7.03
C LYS A 78 12.44 7.04 6.60
N THR A 79 12.21 7.52 5.39
CA THR A 79 12.86 8.71 4.85
C THR A 79 12.05 9.98 5.08
N SER A 80 10.73 9.91 4.86
CA SER A 80 9.84 11.07 4.93
C SER A 80 9.34 11.38 6.33
N GLY A 81 9.41 10.42 7.25
CA GLY A 81 8.82 10.57 8.58
C GLY A 81 7.33 10.23 8.63
N ASP A 82 6.75 9.82 7.52
CA ASP A 82 5.32 9.49 7.42
C ASP A 82 5.05 8.05 7.85
N TYR A 83 5.45 7.72 9.09
CA TYR A 83 5.26 6.39 9.62
C TYR A 83 3.78 6.07 9.82
N LEU A 84 3.46 4.78 9.73
CA LEU A 84 2.14 4.27 10.06
C LEU A 84 2.27 3.47 11.35
N GLU A 85 1.78 4.04 12.45
CA GLU A 85 1.80 3.36 13.74
C GLU A 85 0.87 2.15 13.67
N LEU A 86 1.40 0.97 13.97
CA LEU A 86 0.63 -0.27 13.91
C LEU A 86 -0.16 -0.45 15.21
N ILE A 87 -1.49 -0.47 15.08
CA ILE A 87 -2.39 -0.61 16.23
C ILE A 87 -2.85 -2.05 16.40
N GLU A 88 -3.17 -2.72 15.29
CA GLU A 88 -3.74 -4.05 15.34
C GLU A 88 -3.48 -4.78 14.03
N ILE A 89 -3.30 -6.09 14.10
CA ILE A 89 -3.18 -6.93 12.90
C ILE A 89 -4.27 -7.98 12.96
N ARG A 90 -5.03 -8.11 11.88
CA ARG A 90 -6.01 -9.17 11.73
C ARG A 90 -5.59 -10.07 10.59
N VAL A 91 -5.96 -11.34 10.70
CA VAL A 91 -5.64 -12.33 9.68
C VAL A 91 -6.96 -12.90 9.13
N ASN A 92 -6.99 -13.18 7.82
CA ASN A 92 -8.20 -13.74 7.22
C ASN A 92 -8.37 -15.24 7.58
N CYS A 93 -9.50 -15.81 7.20
CA CYS A 93 -9.85 -17.18 7.59
C CYS A 93 -8.86 -18.24 7.09
N GLU A 94 -8.26 -18.02 5.94
CA GLU A 94 -7.29 -18.96 5.36
C GLU A 94 -5.83 -18.65 5.74
N GLN A 95 -5.61 -17.60 6.52
CA GLN A 95 -4.29 -17.16 6.95
C GLN A 95 -3.33 -16.87 5.80
N ASN A 96 -3.86 -16.32 4.73
CA ASN A 96 -3.07 -15.94 3.55
C ASN A 96 -3.19 -14.47 3.17
N SER A 97 -3.80 -13.65 4.03
CA SER A 97 -3.81 -12.19 3.89
C SER A 97 -3.99 -11.54 5.25
N LEU A 98 -3.54 -10.30 5.35
CA LEU A 98 -3.55 -9.56 6.62
C LEU A 98 -4.31 -8.25 6.47
N LEU A 99 -4.79 -7.74 7.60
CA LEU A 99 -5.31 -6.39 7.71
C LEU A 99 -4.49 -5.67 8.79
N TYR A 100 -3.80 -4.61 8.40
CA TYR A 100 -3.12 -3.73 9.34
C TYR A 100 -4.05 -2.56 9.67
N LEU A 101 -4.36 -2.39 10.94
CA LEU A 101 -5.05 -1.20 11.42
C LEU A 101 -3.98 -0.25 11.93
N VAL A 102 -3.90 0.95 11.36
CA VAL A 102 -2.80 1.86 11.61
C VAL A 102 -3.30 3.25 11.98
N LYS A 103 -2.41 4.03 12.58
CA LYS A 103 -2.62 5.44 12.83
C LYS A 103 -1.56 6.22 12.05
N PRO A 104 -1.92 6.83 10.91
CA PRO A 104 -0.96 7.60 10.13
C PRO A 104 -0.54 8.86 10.86
N LYS A 105 0.72 9.25 10.70
CA LYS A 105 1.20 10.55 11.22
C LYS A 105 0.88 11.68 10.25
N LYS A 106 0.97 11.40 8.97
CA LYS A 106 0.71 12.38 7.90
C LYS A 106 0.00 11.65 6.75
N GLY A 107 0.36 11.97 5.52
CA GLY A 107 -0.14 11.27 4.35
C GLY A 107 0.43 9.87 4.25
N VAL A 108 -0.17 9.07 3.39
CA VAL A 108 0.16 7.65 3.25
C VAL A 108 0.75 7.32 1.89
N CYS A 109 0.18 7.89 0.83
CA CYS A 109 0.62 7.64 -0.54
C CYS A 109 1.96 8.32 -0.81
N HIS A 110 2.77 7.78 -1.71
CA HIS A 110 4.01 8.44 -2.12
C HIS A 110 3.76 9.61 -3.10
N THR A 111 2.53 9.76 -3.58
CA THR A 111 2.17 10.87 -4.48
C THR A 111 1.69 12.08 -3.68
N GLN A 112 1.69 13.23 -4.34
CA GLN A 112 1.25 14.48 -3.74
C GLN A 112 0.11 15.07 -4.55
N ASP A 113 -0.79 15.80 -3.85
CA ASP A 113 -1.85 16.51 -4.52
C ASP A 113 -1.32 17.81 -5.17
N LYS A 114 -2.22 18.58 -5.77
CA LYS A 114 -1.84 19.84 -6.46
C LYS A 114 -1.24 20.89 -5.52
N ASP A 115 -1.50 20.77 -4.23
CA ASP A 115 -0.98 21.70 -3.22
C ASP A 115 0.33 21.19 -2.59
N GLY A 116 0.88 20.07 -3.08
CA GLY A 116 2.12 19.51 -2.61
C GLY A 116 1.98 18.66 -1.34
N ASN A 117 0.76 18.37 -0.90
CA ASN A 117 0.53 17.55 0.27
C ASN A 117 0.49 16.07 -0.11
N THR A 118 1.15 15.24 0.68
CA THR A 118 1.11 13.80 0.51
C THR A 118 -0.34 13.32 0.63
N ARG A 119 -0.80 12.53 -0.34
CA ARG A 119 -2.17 12.04 -0.35
C ARG A 119 -2.43 11.08 0.80
N ARG A 120 -3.60 11.22 1.42
CA ARG A 120 -4.02 10.47 2.59
C ARG A 120 -4.20 8.98 2.30
N THR A 121 -4.56 8.63 1.08
CA THR A 121 -4.80 7.25 0.65
C THR A 121 -4.30 7.05 -0.75
N CYS A 122 -3.91 5.82 -1.09
CA CYS A 122 -3.55 5.46 -2.46
C CYS A 122 -4.78 5.36 -3.36
N PHE A 123 -5.98 5.34 -2.78
CA PHE A 123 -7.23 5.20 -3.52
C PHE A 123 -7.89 6.55 -3.71
N TYR A 124 -7.19 7.47 -4.39
CA TYR A 124 -7.64 8.87 -4.54
C TYR A 124 -8.34 9.13 -5.88
N ARG A 125 -8.54 8.08 -6.68
CA ARG A 125 -9.30 8.16 -7.93
C ARG A 125 -10.30 7.01 -7.97
N LYS A 126 -11.42 7.23 -8.66
CA LYS A 126 -12.43 6.19 -8.85
C LYS A 126 -12.70 5.97 -10.32
N ILE A 127 -13.19 4.78 -10.66
CA ILE A 127 -13.60 4.46 -12.02
C ILE A 127 -15.04 4.95 -12.20
N ASN A 128 -15.26 5.74 -13.24
CA ASN A 128 -16.63 6.06 -13.66
C ASN A 128 -17.20 4.79 -14.29
N LEU A 129 -18.24 4.24 -13.67
CA LEU A 129 -18.77 2.94 -14.08
C LEU A 129 -19.44 2.94 -15.44
N LEU A 130 -19.85 4.12 -15.93
CA LEU A 130 -20.48 4.25 -17.25
C LEU A 130 -19.44 4.45 -18.35
N LYS A 131 -18.45 5.32 -18.11
CA LYS A 131 -17.48 5.72 -19.14
C LYS A 131 -16.15 4.97 -19.06
N LYS A 132 -15.91 4.22 -17.99
CA LYS A 132 -14.63 3.51 -17.75
C LYS A 132 -13.43 4.44 -17.75
N GLU A 133 -13.61 5.65 -17.25
CA GLU A 133 -12.57 6.66 -17.08
C GLU A 133 -12.30 6.86 -15.58
N LEU A 134 -11.13 7.39 -15.27
CA LEU A 134 -10.80 7.74 -13.89
C LEU A 134 -11.27 9.15 -13.57
N LYS A 135 -11.67 9.33 -12.32
CA LYS A 135 -12.05 10.62 -11.78
C LYS A 135 -11.40 10.77 -10.41
N PHE A 136 -10.76 11.90 -10.17
CA PHE A 136 -10.22 12.21 -8.84
C PHE A 136 -11.36 12.39 -7.84
N ILE A 137 -11.16 11.90 -6.66
CA ILE A 137 -12.12 12.00 -5.57
C ILE A 137 -11.89 13.32 -4.81
#